data_2c6220ff4ff1c61e58ffdc5b532b2646
#
_entry.id   2c6220ff4ff1c61e58ffdc5b532b2646
#
_cell.length_a   1.000
_cell.length_b   1.000
_cell.length_c   1.000
_cell.angle_alpha   90.00
_cell.angle_beta   90.00
_cell.angle_gamma   90.00
#
_symmetry.space_group_name_H-M   'P 1'
#
loop_
_entity.id
_entity.type
_entity.pdbx_description
1 polymer ?
#
loop_
_entity_poly.entity_id
_entity_poly.type
_entity_poly.pdbx_seq_one_letter_code
_entity_poly.pdbx_strand_id
1 'polypeptide(L)'
;MKKLFIILCATAAVGCSVEDTSIVVPSEKQIEWADCELGVMFHYDMQVYNPDYNWRQWGTHPDASTYNPTALDTDQWIEAASKMGAKYAVLVAKHGCGFSLWPTEAHGYSVKNSPWRNGQGDIVRDFIESCKKYGIKPAIYASTTANGYYWVDNPGLVQPGGPYTQKEYNAVVEKQLTELWSNYGDLFEIWFDGGVLSPERGGAGVAELVQKLQPDAIAFQGPYGHPNLIRWVVNESGLAPYPCWATADSTTNSDGVVAVEGMNGRPDAPFWCPGESDCTLRHNSTRQGGWEWAPGEDDRIFTVSELMEKYETSVGRNTNMLLGLVVDPRGLVPEGDVQRLEEFGKAIKEKYGSPVATASGKGRKVEIKFDKPTVLNRAVIQEDIAFGERVLEYSL
;
A
#
# COMPACT_ATOMS: atom_id res chain seq x y z
N MET A 1 14.78 -14.63 -26.89
CA MET A 1 14.61 -15.67 -25.83
C MET A 1 13.12 -15.75 -25.51
N LYS A 2 12.55 -16.96 -25.44
CA LYS A 2 11.10 -17.17 -25.32
C LYS A 2 10.72 -17.46 -23.87
N LYS A 3 9.56 -17.00 -23.43
CA LYS A 3 9.09 -17.04 -22.03
C LYS A 3 8.10 -18.20 -21.83
N LEU A 4 8.11 -18.81 -20.66
CA LEU A 4 7.19 -19.87 -20.23
C LEU A 4 6.41 -19.38 -19.01
N PHE A 5 5.09 -19.51 -19.03
CA PHE A 5 4.23 -19.32 -17.87
C PHE A 5 3.71 -20.68 -17.40
N ILE A 6 3.89 -21.00 -16.13
CA ILE A 6 3.34 -22.19 -15.50
C ILE A 6 2.41 -21.72 -14.39
N ILE A 7 1.11 -21.97 -14.53
CA ILE A 7 0.13 -21.77 -13.46
C ILE A 7 -0.07 -23.12 -12.79
N LEU A 8 0.39 -23.28 -11.56
CA LEU A 8 0.18 -24.47 -10.77
C LEU A 8 -1.10 -24.32 -9.95
N CYS A 9 -2.21 -24.88 -10.42
CA CYS A 9 -3.38 -25.11 -9.58
C CYS A 9 -3.17 -26.37 -8.76
N ALA A 10 -2.56 -26.28 -7.59
CA ALA A 10 -2.36 -27.42 -6.71
C ALA A 10 -3.65 -27.68 -5.92
N THR A 11 -4.53 -28.54 -6.44
CA THR A 11 -5.58 -29.15 -5.62
C THR A 11 -5.19 -30.57 -5.29
N ALA A 12 -5.13 -30.92 -4.02
CA ALA A 12 -4.82 -32.26 -3.56
C ALA A 12 -5.79 -33.27 -4.19
N ALA A 13 -5.27 -34.37 -4.71
CA ALA A 13 -6.08 -35.52 -5.12
C ALA A 13 -6.78 -36.12 -3.88
N VAL A 14 -8.08 -36.20 -3.91
CA VAL A 14 -8.90 -36.80 -2.89
C VAL A 14 -8.62 -38.31 -2.84
N GLY A 15 -7.94 -38.72 -1.81
CA GLY A 15 -8.03 -40.05 -1.27
C GLY A 15 -8.47 -39.92 0.18
N CYS A 16 -9.69 -40.27 0.51
CA CYS A 16 -10.39 -40.18 1.80
C CYS A 16 -10.53 -38.74 2.34
N SER A 17 -11.75 -38.30 2.44
CA SER A 17 -12.22 -37.05 3.02
C SER A 17 -11.94 -37.01 4.53
N VAL A 18 -10.76 -36.55 4.87
CA VAL A 18 -10.57 -35.69 6.03
C VAL A 18 -10.50 -34.29 5.41
N GLU A 19 -11.50 -33.45 5.62
CA GLU A 19 -11.35 -32.04 5.44
C GLU A 19 -10.14 -31.65 6.29
N ASP A 20 -9.06 -31.25 5.64
CA ASP A 20 -7.87 -30.75 6.34
C ASP A 20 -8.24 -29.35 6.85
N THR A 21 -8.88 -29.34 8.02
CA THR A 21 -9.36 -28.12 8.69
C THR A 21 -8.23 -27.23 9.23
N SER A 22 -6.98 -27.59 8.92
CA SER A 22 -5.78 -26.89 9.40
C SER A 22 -5.25 -25.85 8.41
N ILE A 23 -5.61 -25.89 7.12
CA ILE A 23 -5.07 -24.98 6.13
C ILE A 23 -5.80 -23.64 6.20
N VAL A 24 -5.04 -22.58 6.48
CA VAL A 24 -5.54 -21.20 6.47
C VAL A 24 -5.74 -20.74 5.03
N VAL A 25 -6.91 -20.17 4.75
CA VAL A 25 -7.29 -19.69 3.41
C VAL A 25 -7.53 -18.19 3.41
N PRO A 26 -7.30 -17.50 2.28
CA PRO A 26 -7.62 -16.08 2.14
C PRO A 26 -9.13 -15.84 2.11
N SER A 27 -9.52 -14.62 2.43
CA SER A 27 -10.83 -14.09 2.06
C SER A 27 -10.89 -13.82 0.55
N GLU A 28 -12.09 -13.66 -0.01
CA GLU A 28 -12.27 -13.26 -1.41
C GLU A 28 -11.59 -11.90 -1.70
N LYS A 29 -11.61 -10.99 -0.72
CA LYS A 29 -10.96 -9.67 -0.83
C LYS A 29 -9.44 -9.77 -0.88
N GLN A 30 -8.85 -10.67 -0.10
CA GLN A 30 -7.41 -10.92 -0.14
C GLN A 30 -6.97 -11.60 -1.44
N ILE A 31 -7.81 -12.46 -2.05
CA ILE A 31 -7.55 -13.00 -3.39
C ILE A 31 -7.59 -11.86 -4.43
N GLU A 32 -8.65 -11.04 -4.40
CA GLU A 32 -8.78 -9.88 -5.29
C GLU A 32 -7.60 -8.91 -5.18
N TRP A 33 -7.09 -8.71 -3.97
CA TRP A 33 -5.92 -7.87 -3.71
C TRP A 33 -4.64 -8.51 -4.26
N ALA A 34 -4.42 -9.80 -4.02
CA ALA A 34 -3.25 -10.51 -4.54
C ALA A 34 -3.19 -10.50 -6.07
N ASP A 35 -4.34 -10.60 -6.75
CA ASP A 35 -4.45 -10.52 -8.20
C ASP A 35 -4.11 -9.12 -8.78
N CYS A 36 -4.06 -8.09 -7.94
CA CYS A 36 -3.66 -6.75 -8.36
C CYS A 36 -2.17 -6.63 -8.67
N GLU A 37 -1.29 -7.31 -7.93
CA GLU A 37 0.17 -7.30 -8.04
C GLU A 37 0.82 -5.91 -7.88
N LEU A 38 0.30 -4.86 -8.55
CA LEU A 38 0.86 -3.51 -8.61
C LEU A 38 -0.10 -2.45 -8.07
N GLY A 39 0.37 -1.68 -7.09
CA GLY A 39 -0.24 -0.46 -6.60
C GLY A 39 0.71 0.74 -6.65
N VAL A 40 0.16 1.92 -6.44
CA VAL A 40 0.92 3.17 -6.26
C VAL A 40 0.45 3.89 -5.01
N MET A 41 1.34 4.70 -4.41
CA MET A 41 1.01 5.58 -3.29
C MET A 41 1.44 7.01 -3.59
N PHE A 42 0.54 7.97 -3.40
CA PHE A 42 0.82 9.39 -3.61
C PHE A 42 1.00 10.13 -2.30
N HIS A 43 2.18 10.76 -2.15
CA HIS A 43 2.48 11.69 -1.06
C HIS A 43 2.36 13.13 -1.55
N TYR A 44 1.49 13.90 -0.92
CA TYR A 44 1.26 15.29 -1.25
C TYR A 44 0.78 16.07 -0.04
N ASP A 45 1.67 16.41 0.86
CA ASP A 45 1.33 17.10 2.10
C ASP A 45 2.06 18.44 2.26
N MET A 46 1.99 19.02 3.46
CA MET A 46 2.58 20.29 3.81
C MET A 46 4.10 20.32 3.60
N GLN A 47 4.80 19.21 3.67
CA GLN A 47 6.25 19.14 3.55
C GLN A 47 6.71 19.43 2.11
N VAL A 48 5.88 19.21 1.11
CA VAL A 48 6.15 19.57 -0.29
C VAL A 48 6.33 21.10 -0.45
N TYR A 49 5.59 21.89 0.33
CA TYR A 49 5.65 23.36 0.32
C TYR A 49 6.69 23.92 1.29
N ASN A 50 7.11 23.11 2.27
CA ASN A 50 8.01 23.53 3.34
C ASN A 50 9.12 22.49 3.52
N PRO A 51 10.12 22.45 2.62
CA PRO A 51 11.13 21.40 2.59
C PRO A 51 11.95 21.25 3.88
N ASP A 52 12.10 22.31 4.64
CA ASP A 52 12.85 22.31 5.92
C ASP A 52 11.97 21.91 7.12
N TYR A 53 10.67 21.71 6.91
CA TYR A 53 9.75 21.37 8.00
C TYR A 53 9.98 19.96 8.49
N ASN A 54 10.21 19.84 9.80
CA ASN A 54 10.26 18.58 10.52
C ASN A 54 9.05 18.51 11.45
N TRP A 55 8.09 17.64 11.13
CA TRP A 55 6.85 17.50 11.88
C TRP A 55 7.03 16.99 13.33
N ARG A 56 8.18 16.39 13.66
CA ARG A 56 8.56 16.03 15.04
C ARG A 56 9.11 17.20 15.85
N GLN A 57 9.25 18.36 15.24
CA GLN A 57 9.58 19.58 15.94
C GLN A 57 8.29 20.26 16.45
N TRP A 58 7.82 19.80 17.58
CA TRP A 58 6.53 20.17 18.15
C TRP A 58 6.32 21.69 18.23
N GLY A 59 5.10 22.13 17.84
CA GLY A 59 4.70 23.54 17.89
C GLY A 59 5.21 24.42 16.76
N THR A 60 5.88 23.86 15.74
CA THR A 60 6.47 24.63 14.62
C THR A 60 5.84 24.33 13.27
N HIS A 61 4.60 23.80 13.24
CA HIS A 61 3.93 23.51 11.97
C HIS A 61 3.73 24.78 11.10
N PRO A 62 3.93 24.67 9.78
CA PRO A 62 3.66 25.74 8.84
C PRO A 62 2.18 26.14 8.85
N ASP A 63 1.89 27.40 8.54
CA ASP A 63 0.51 27.86 8.41
C ASP A 63 -0.21 27.15 7.26
N ALA A 64 -1.48 26.80 7.43
CA ALA A 64 -2.28 26.13 6.41
C ALA A 64 -2.35 26.93 5.09
N SER A 65 -2.20 28.24 5.14
CA SER A 65 -2.20 29.11 3.95
C SER A 65 -1.01 28.89 3.01
N THR A 66 0.05 28.22 3.47
CA THR A 66 1.19 27.84 2.59
C THR A 66 0.83 26.72 1.61
N TYR A 67 -0.20 25.94 1.91
CA TYR A 67 -0.67 24.86 1.04
C TYR A 67 -1.55 25.41 -0.09
N ASN A 68 -0.96 25.62 -1.27
CA ASN A 68 -1.66 26.26 -2.38
C ASN A 68 -1.23 25.71 -3.76
N PRO A 69 -1.68 24.50 -4.14
CA PRO A 69 -1.41 23.96 -5.47
C PRO A 69 -1.97 24.86 -6.58
N THR A 70 -1.17 25.11 -7.61
CA THR A 70 -1.54 26.01 -8.71
C THR A 70 -2.17 25.30 -9.91
N ALA A 71 -1.97 24.00 -10.04
CA ALA A 71 -2.38 23.19 -11.19
C ALA A 71 -2.76 21.76 -10.81
N LEU A 72 -3.28 21.54 -9.59
CA LEU A 72 -3.62 20.21 -9.11
C LEU A 72 -4.52 19.48 -10.08
N ASP A 73 -4.07 18.30 -10.51
CA ASP A 73 -4.78 17.43 -11.45
C ASP A 73 -4.59 15.95 -11.03
N THR A 74 -5.54 15.42 -10.29
CA THR A 74 -5.54 14.00 -9.87
C THR A 74 -5.80 13.04 -11.03
N ASP A 75 -6.40 13.50 -12.14
CA ASP A 75 -6.53 12.70 -13.36
C ASP A 75 -5.14 12.38 -13.92
N GLN A 76 -4.21 13.35 -13.94
CA GLN A 76 -2.85 13.14 -14.40
C GLN A 76 -2.10 12.12 -13.51
N TRP A 77 -2.34 12.14 -12.20
CA TRP A 77 -1.74 11.17 -11.28
C TRP A 77 -2.18 9.74 -11.60
N ILE A 78 -3.50 9.55 -11.73
CA ILE A 78 -4.09 8.24 -11.95
C ILE A 78 -3.85 7.74 -13.38
N GLU A 79 -3.80 8.63 -14.37
CA GLU A 79 -3.39 8.26 -15.72
C GLU A 79 -1.96 7.72 -15.75
N ALA A 80 -1.02 8.37 -15.04
CA ALA A 80 0.36 7.90 -14.92
C ALA A 80 0.42 6.51 -14.26
N ALA A 81 -0.31 6.29 -13.16
CA ALA A 81 -0.44 4.99 -12.52
C ALA A 81 -1.02 3.92 -13.46
N SER A 82 -2.04 4.26 -14.24
CA SER A 82 -2.66 3.37 -15.23
C SER A 82 -1.69 2.98 -16.35
N LYS A 83 -0.85 3.91 -16.82
CA LYS A 83 0.20 3.62 -17.82
C LYS A 83 1.25 2.64 -17.31
N MET A 84 1.58 2.67 -16.02
CA MET A 84 2.43 1.67 -15.37
C MET A 84 1.77 0.29 -15.32
N GLY A 85 0.44 0.24 -15.30
CA GLY A 85 -0.34 -0.99 -15.13
C GLY A 85 -0.82 -1.23 -13.69
N ALA A 86 -0.74 -0.21 -12.82
CA ALA A 86 -1.26 -0.27 -11.47
C ALA A 86 -2.77 -0.62 -11.46
N LYS A 87 -3.20 -1.35 -10.44
CA LYS A 87 -4.59 -1.77 -10.24
C LYS A 87 -5.26 -1.07 -9.08
N TYR A 88 -4.50 -0.57 -8.13
CA TYR A 88 -4.97 0.23 -7.01
C TYR A 88 -4.04 1.40 -6.77
N ALA A 89 -4.57 2.43 -6.13
CA ALA A 89 -3.83 3.62 -5.78
C ALA A 89 -4.20 4.09 -4.38
N VAL A 90 -3.19 4.40 -3.58
CA VAL A 90 -3.30 4.89 -2.21
C VAL A 90 -3.03 6.39 -2.19
N LEU A 91 -3.95 7.18 -1.65
CA LEU A 91 -3.69 8.57 -1.33
C LEU A 91 -3.33 8.72 0.14
N VAL A 92 -2.19 9.33 0.42
CA VAL A 92 -1.84 9.76 1.78
C VAL A 92 -2.68 10.99 2.15
N ALA A 93 -3.90 10.74 2.65
CA ALA A 93 -4.86 11.80 2.97
C ALA A 93 -4.43 12.65 4.16
N LYS A 94 -3.70 12.06 5.12
CA LYS A 94 -3.07 12.73 6.26
C LYS A 94 -1.81 11.96 6.67
N HIS A 95 -0.64 12.58 6.56
CA HIS A 95 0.65 12.05 6.98
C HIS A 95 1.05 12.51 8.39
N GLY A 96 2.28 12.24 8.81
CA GLY A 96 2.82 12.60 10.11
C GLY A 96 2.81 14.10 10.43
N CYS A 97 2.77 15.00 9.44
CA CYS A 97 2.60 16.44 9.66
C CYS A 97 1.24 16.81 10.26
N GLY A 98 0.21 15.98 10.09
CA GLY A 98 -1.14 16.20 10.59
C GLY A 98 -2.03 17.05 9.69
N PHE A 99 -1.52 17.56 8.55
CA PHE A 99 -2.32 18.32 7.59
C PHE A 99 -3.27 17.39 6.82
N SER A 100 -4.55 17.76 6.76
CA SER A 100 -5.59 16.96 6.10
C SER A 100 -5.90 17.45 4.70
N LEU A 101 -5.86 16.56 3.71
CA LEU A 101 -6.11 16.84 2.30
C LEU A 101 -7.60 16.95 1.94
N TRP A 102 -8.48 16.86 2.93
CA TRP A 102 -9.93 17.06 2.80
C TRP A 102 -10.41 18.10 3.82
N PRO A 103 -11.57 18.73 3.58
CA PRO A 103 -12.08 19.79 4.45
C PRO A 103 -12.67 19.23 5.76
N THR A 104 -11.81 18.58 6.56
CA THR A 104 -12.21 17.92 7.81
C THR A 104 -12.89 18.88 8.78
N GLU A 105 -13.88 18.39 9.50
CA GLU A 105 -14.52 19.09 10.63
C GLU A 105 -13.84 18.77 11.99
N ALA A 106 -12.78 17.93 11.98
CA ALA A 106 -12.08 17.56 13.21
C ALA A 106 -11.16 18.66 13.73
N HIS A 107 -10.53 19.43 12.82
CA HIS A 107 -9.62 20.54 13.17
C HIS A 107 -9.40 21.49 11.98
N GLY A 108 -8.71 22.62 12.23
CA GLY A 108 -8.47 23.65 11.24
C GLY A 108 -7.21 23.43 10.39
N TYR A 109 -6.32 22.47 10.69
CA TYR A 109 -5.09 22.24 9.94
C TYR A 109 -5.36 21.36 8.72
N SER A 110 -6.00 21.94 7.70
CA SER A 110 -6.48 21.23 6.52
C SER A 110 -6.63 22.17 5.31
N VAL A 111 -6.92 21.61 4.15
CA VAL A 111 -7.24 22.35 2.91
C VAL A 111 -8.37 23.36 3.09
N LYS A 112 -9.24 23.18 4.07
CA LYS A 112 -10.34 24.10 4.42
C LYS A 112 -9.82 25.50 4.80
N ASN A 113 -8.63 25.59 5.39
CA ASN A 113 -8.00 26.84 5.80
C ASN A 113 -6.84 27.26 4.88
N SER A 114 -6.69 26.59 3.74
CA SER A 114 -5.76 27.00 2.70
C SER A 114 -6.43 27.96 1.69
N PRO A 115 -5.67 28.78 0.96
CA PRO A 115 -6.22 29.61 -0.11
C PRO A 115 -6.66 28.80 -1.34
N TRP A 116 -6.22 27.57 -1.46
CA TRP A 116 -6.53 26.71 -2.59
C TRP A 116 -8.06 26.51 -2.71
N ARG A 117 -8.59 26.79 -3.90
CA ARG A 117 -10.06 26.77 -4.18
C ARG A 117 -10.88 27.54 -3.13
N ASN A 118 -10.32 28.59 -2.54
CA ASN A 118 -10.97 29.39 -1.47
C ASN A 118 -11.38 28.55 -0.24
N GLY A 119 -10.59 27.53 0.14
CA GLY A 119 -10.90 26.64 1.24
C GLY A 119 -12.01 25.58 0.97
N GLN A 120 -12.45 25.48 -0.28
CA GLN A 120 -13.49 24.52 -0.70
C GLN A 120 -12.90 23.31 -1.44
N GLY A 121 -11.59 23.16 -1.46
CA GLY A 121 -10.94 22.04 -2.10
C GLY A 121 -11.08 20.74 -1.29
N ASP A 122 -11.14 19.61 -2.02
CA ASP A 122 -11.18 18.26 -1.45
C ASP A 122 -10.38 17.33 -2.36
N ILE A 123 -9.09 17.13 -2.01
CA ILE A 123 -8.19 16.31 -2.83
C ILE A 123 -8.58 14.84 -2.75
N VAL A 124 -9.10 14.40 -1.61
CA VAL A 124 -9.57 13.01 -1.45
C VAL A 124 -10.70 12.72 -2.43
N ARG A 125 -11.65 13.64 -2.59
CA ARG A 125 -12.74 13.50 -3.56
C ARG A 125 -12.24 13.49 -4.97
N ASP A 126 -11.41 14.47 -5.35
CA ASP A 126 -10.83 14.55 -6.69
C ASP A 126 -10.09 13.25 -7.04
N PHE A 127 -9.29 12.71 -6.10
CA PHE A 127 -8.57 11.46 -6.27
C PHE A 127 -9.48 10.24 -6.45
N ILE A 128 -10.51 10.10 -5.61
CA ILE A 128 -11.48 8.99 -5.71
C ILE A 128 -12.24 9.04 -7.06
N GLU A 129 -12.60 10.23 -7.53
CA GLU A 129 -13.27 10.41 -8.82
C GLU A 129 -12.34 10.04 -9.99
N SER A 130 -11.07 10.45 -9.92
CA SER A 130 -10.05 10.05 -10.89
C SER A 130 -9.81 8.53 -10.89
N CYS A 131 -9.74 7.90 -9.73
CA CYS A 131 -9.63 6.44 -9.63
C CYS A 131 -10.80 5.74 -10.36
N LYS A 132 -12.04 6.19 -10.12
CA LYS A 132 -13.24 5.66 -10.80
C LYS A 132 -13.17 5.85 -12.32
N LYS A 133 -12.74 7.03 -12.77
CA LYS A 133 -12.61 7.36 -14.20
C LYS A 133 -11.65 6.43 -14.93
N TYR A 134 -10.53 6.08 -14.33
CA TYR A 134 -9.50 5.24 -14.94
C TYR A 134 -9.62 3.75 -14.57
N GLY A 135 -10.61 3.35 -13.77
CA GLY A 135 -10.81 1.96 -13.35
C GLY A 135 -9.74 1.46 -12.40
N ILE A 136 -9.11 2.33 -11.64
CA ILE A 136 -8.14 2.02 -10.58
C ILE A 136 -8.90 1.92 -9.24
N LYS A 137 -8.57 0.94 -8.42
CA LYS A 137 -9.21 0.75 -7.11
C LYS A 137 -8.68 1.79 -6.12
N PRO A 138 -9.56 2.60 -5.47
CA PRO A 138 -9.12 3.66 -4.57
C PRO A 138 -8.78 3.12 -3.19
N ALA A 139 -7.70 3.62 -2.62
CA ALA A 139 -7.26 3.34 -1.26
C ALA A 139 -6.84 4.62 -0.55
N ILE A 140 -6.94 4.64 0.78
CA ILE A 140 -6.60 5.80 1.60
C ILE A 140 -5.67 5.40 2.74
N TYR A 141 -4.58 6.17 2.87
CA TYR A 141 -3.73 6.19 4.06
C TYR A 141 -4.15 7.35 4.97
N ALA A 142 -4.40 7.04 6.23
CA ALA A 142 -4.59 8.03 7.28
C ALA A 142 -3.98 7.51 8.59
N SER A 143 -2.70 7.80 8.81
CA SER A 143 -1.97 7.35 10.00
C SER A 143 -2.67 7.78 11.29
N THR A 144 -2.80 6.84 12.22
CA THR A 144 -3.28 7.10 13.59
C THR A 144 -2.13 7.23 14.58
N THR A 145 -0.91 6.83 14.18
CA THR A 145 0.27 6.72 15.03
C THR A 145 1.11 7.98 15.10
N ALA A 146 0.95 8.90 14.11
CA ALA A 146 1.75 10.11 14.01
C ALA A 146 0.90 11.32 13.63
N ASN A 147 1.11 12.45 14.33
CA ASN A 147 0.46 13.73 14.03
C ASN A 147 1.20 14.90 14.70
N GLY A 148 2.07 15.58 13.94
CA GLY A 148 2.88 16.70 14.45
C GLY A 148 2.05 17.89 14.95
N TYR A 149 0.87 18.15 14.35
CA TYR A 149 -0.04 19.19 14.79
C TYR A 149 -0.57 18.95 16.19
N TYR A 150 -0.82 17.68 16.58
CA TYR A 150 -1.28 17.25 17.89
C TYR A 150 -0.17 16.78 18.82
N TRP A 151 1.10 16.85 18.38
CA TRP A 151 2.28 16.35 19.13
C TRP A 151 2.15 14.86 19.43
N VAL A 152 1.77 14.10 18.44
CA VAL A 152 1.63 12.65 18.55
C VAL A 152 2.73 11.96 17.76
N ASP A 153 3.38 11.01 18.39
CA ASP A 153 4.33 10.10 17.74
C ASP A 153 3.98 8.65 18.03
N ASN A 154 4.63 7.75 17.32
CA ASN A 154 4.44 6.31 17.43
C ASN A 154 4.46 5.86 18.92
N PRO A 155 3.52 5.02 19.36
CA PRO A 155 2.48 4.31 18.61
C PRO A 155 1.11 5.03 18.48
N GLY A 156 1.05 6.33 18.60
CA GLY A 156 -0.20 7.09 18.56
C GLY A 156 -0.51 7.79 19.89
N LEU A 157 0.53 8.06 20.69
CA LEU A 157 0.39 8.71 21.99
C LEU A 157 0.82 10.17 21.92
N VAL A 158 0.01 11.04 22.56
CA VAL A 158 0.33 12.44 22.73
C VAL A 158 1.58 12.59 23.60
N GLN A 159 2.53 13.37 23.12
CA GLN A 159 3.81 13.58 23.81
C GLN A 159 3.66 14.42 25.07
N PRO A 160 4.44 14.15 26.13
CA PRO A 160 4.40 14.93 27.37
C PRO A 160 4.64 16.44 27.14
N GLY A 161 3.84 17.28 27.75
CA GLY A 161 3.91 18.74 27.62
C GLY A 161 3.19 19.31 26.40
N GLY A 162 2.58 18.46 25.58
CA GLY A 162 1.73 18.87 24.49
C GLY A 162 0.47 19.63 24.95
N PRO A 163 -0.12 20.45 24.06
CA PRO A 163 -1.31 21.25 24.41
C PRO A 163 -2.62 20.44 24.42
N TYR A 164 -2.57 19.17 24.00
CA TYR A 164 -3.74 18.31 23.86
C TYR A 164 -3.64 17.07 24.76
N THR A 165 -4.79 16.56 25.18
CA THR A 165 -4.88 15.28 25.88
C THR A 165 -5.03 14.11 24.89
N GLN A 166 -4.69 12.91 25.33
CA GLN A 166 -4.91 11.69 24.52
C GLN A 166 -6.39 11.53 24.12
N LYS A 167 -7.32 11.87 25.02
CA LYS A 167 -8.75 11.81 24.74
C LYS A 167 -9.18 12.76 23.61
N GLU A 168 -8.63 13.97 23.58
CA GLU A 168 -8.90 14.92 22.49
C GLU A 168 -8.34 14.43 21.16
N TYR A 169 -7.13 13.89 21.17
CA TYR A 169 -6.55 13.30 19.96
C TYR A 169 -7.36 12.10 19.45
N ASN A 170 -7.75 11.19 20.33
CA ASN A 170 -8.58 10.04 19.94
C ASN A 170 -9.90 10.47 19.30
N ALA A 171 -10.56 11.51 19.85
CA ALA A 171 -11.78 12.06 19.26
C ALA A 171 -11.53 12.67 17.85
N VAL A 172 -10.38 13.28 17.62
CA VAL A 172 -9.96 13.77 16.29
C VAL A 172 -9.77 12.59 15.34
N VAL A 173 -9.06 11.54 15.75
CA VAL A 173 -8.87 10.32 14.95
C VAL A 173 -10.20 9.70 14.56
N GLU A 174 -11.08 9.46 15.52
CA GLU A 174 -12.41 8.86 15.28
C GLU A 174 -13.25 9.71 14.33
N LYS A 175 -13.21 11.04 14.48
CA LYS A 175 -13.93 11.96 13.59
C LYS A 175 -13.37 11.92 12.18
N GLN A 176 -12.04 12.01 12.01
CA GLN A 176 -11.36 11.97 10.71
C GLN A 176 -11.60 10.64 9.96
N LEU A 177 -11.44 9.51 10.65
CA LEU A 177 -11.68 8.21 10.05
C LEU A 177 -13.17 8.01 9.71
N THR A 178 -14.10 8.50 10.53
CA THR A 178 -15.52 8.49 10.17
C THR A 178 -15.79 9.28 8.90
N GLU A 179 -15.19 10.45 8.74
CA GLU A 179 -15.32 11.26 7.52
C GLU A 179 -14.77 10.53 6.29
N LEU A 180 -13.53 10.03 6.37
CA LEU A 180 -12.85 9.34 5.26
C LEU A 180 -13.57 8.04 4.85
N TRP A 181 -14.12 7.32 5.80
CA TRP A 181 -14.74 6.01 5.54
C TRP A 181 -16.24 6.07 5.24
N SER A 182 -16.89 7.24 5.42
CA SER A 182 -18.31 7.41 5.13
C SER A 182 -18.62 8.28 3.92
N ASN A 183 -17.72 9.23 3.57
CA ASN A 183 -18.06 10.27 2.60
C ASN A 183 -17.57 10.00 1.17
N TYR A 184 -16.73 9.01 0.95
CA TYR A 184 -16.02 8.79 -0.32
C TYR A 184 -16.33 7.45 -1.00
N GLY A 185 -17.26 6.66 -0.41
CA GLY A 185 -17.64 5.34 -0.90
C GLY A 185 -16.73 4.22 -0.39
N ASP A 186 -16.84 3.06 -1.02
CA ASP A 186 -16.10 1.88 -0.62
C ASP A 186 -14.62 2.03 -1.00
N LEU A 187 -13.74 1.73 -0.04
CA LEU A 187 -12.30 1.74 -0.22
C LEU A 187 -11.81 0.32 -0.49
N PHE A 188 -10.91 0.19 -1.43
CA PHE A 188 -10.26 -1.08 -1.72
C PHE A 188 -9.27 -1.46 -0.62
N GLU A 189 -8.50 -0.46 -0.14
CA GLU A 189 -7.50 -0.66 0.91
C GLU A 189 -7.45 0.55 1.84
N ILE A 190 -7.20 0.28 3.11
CA ILE A 190 -6.90 1.28 4.14
C ILE A 190 -5.49 1.00 4.65
N TRP A 191 -4.64 2.01 4.57
CA TRP A 191 -3.24 1.92 4.92
C TRP A 191 -2.96 2.56 6.28
N PHE A 192 -2.60 1.74 7.29
CA PHE A 192 -2.27 2.16 8.65
C PHE A 192 -0.76 2.12 8.86
N ASP A 193 -0.11 3.26 8.80
CA ASP A 193 1.33 3.34 9.03
C ASP A 193 1.67 3.17 10.51
N GLY A 194 2.50 2.17 10.83
CA GLY A 194 2.88 1.83 12.19
C GLY A 194 1.80 1.10 13.00
N GLY A 195 0.74 0.63 12.35
CA GLY A 195 -0.32 -0.15 12.99
C GLY A 195 -1.37 0.70 13.71
N VAL A 196 -2.12 0.05 14.57
CA VAL A 196 -3.25 0.65 15.31
C VAL A 196 -3.11 0.34 16.80
N LEU A 197 -2.97 1.38 17.62
CA LEU A 197 -2.97 1.24 19.07
C LEU A 197 -4.41 0.98 19.58
N SER A 198 -4.59 -0.09 20.34
CA SER A 198 -5.94 -0.44 20.86
C SER A 198 -6.44 0.53 21.96
N PRO A 199 -7.75 0.62 22.17
CA PRO A 199 -8.32 1.45 23.23
C PRO A 199 -7.81 1.09 24.64
N GLU A 200 -7.53 -0.19 24.92
CA GLU A 200 -6.99 -0.65 26.20
C GLU A 200 -5.57 -0.12 26.46
N ARG A 201 -4.88 0.29 25.38
CA ARG A 201 -3.55 0.90 25.42
C ARG A 201 -3.59 2.42 25.27
N GLY A 202 -4.77 3.01 25.23
CA GLY A 202 -4.97 4.44 25.12
C GLY A 202 -5.26 4.94 23.71
N GLY A 203 -5.36 4.04 22.71
CA GLY A 203 -5.72 4.39 21.33
C GLY A 203 -7.18 4.74 21.13
N ALA A 204 -7.53 5.16 19.91
CA ALA A 204 -8.91 5.41 19.48
C ALA A 204 -9.64 4.09 19.11
N GLY A 205 -10.97 4.13 19.00
CA GLY A 205 -11.83 2.99 18.65
C GLY A 205 -11.81 2.59 17.17
N VAL A 206 -10.62 2.44 16.61
CA VAL A 206 -10.42 2.23 15.15
C VAL A 206 -10.97 0.89 14.68
N ALA A 207 -10.78 -0.18 15.46
CA ALA A 207 -11.23 -1.52 15.08
C ALA A 207 -12.75 -1.58 14.89
N GLU A 208 -13.51 -0.95 15.77
CA GLU A 208 -14.97 -0.88 15.66
C GLU A 208 -15.42 -0.01 14.48
N LEU A 209 -14.69 1.09 14.21
CA LEU A 209 -14.98 1.98 13.09
C LEU A 209 -14.76 1.30 11.75
N VAL A 210 -13.63 0.63 11.53
CA VAL A 210 -13.35 -0.04 10.25
C VAL A 210 -14.33 -1.18 10.01
N GLN A 211 -14.63 -1.97 11.03
CA GLN A 211 -15.62 -3.04 10.95
C GLN A 211 -17.02 -2.53 10.57
N LYS A 212 -17.39 -1.35 11.04
CA LYS A 212 -18.70 -0.75 10.78
C LYS A 212 -18.79 -0.07 9.42
N LEU A 213 -17.73 0.65 9.02
CA LEU A 213 -17.78 1.58 7.90
C LEU A 213 -17.13 1.02 6.63
N GLN A 214 -16.12 0.16 6.76
CA GLN A 214 -15.36 -0.41 5.65
C GLN A 214 -14.99 -1.89 5.92
N PRO A 215 -15.95 -2.77 6.21
CA PRO A 215 -15.68 -4.16 6.63
C PRO A 215 -14.98 -4.99 5.54
N ASP A 216 -15.14 -4.61 4.28
CA ASP A 216 -14.60 -5.32 3.12
C ASP A 216 -13.22 -4.79 2.66
N ALA A 217 -12.77 -3.67 3.21
CA ALA A 217 -11.48 -3.10 2.82
C ALA A 217 -10.32 -4.02 3.22
N ILE A 218 -9.29 -4.07 2.41
CA ILE A 218 -7.98 -4.59 2.80
C ILE A 218 -7.40 -3.64 3.85
N ALA A 219 -6.77 -4.17 4.88
CA ALA A 219 -6.19 -3.37 5.95
C ALA A 219 -4.69 -3.64 6.11
N PHE A 220 -3.86 -2.75 5.54
CA PHE A 220 -2.42 -2.79 5.71
C PHE A 220 -2.06 -2.38 7.15
N GLN A 221 -1.38 -3.28 7.87
CA GLN A 221 -1.10 -3.12 9.31
C GLN A 221 -2.35 -2.72 10.13
N GLY A 222 -3.51 -3.21 9.72
CA GLY A 222 -4.79 -2.88 10.35
C GLY A 222 -4.94 -3.45 11.77
N PRO A 223 -6.05 -3.11 12.44
CA PRO A 223 -6.30 -3.58 13.79
C PRO A 223 -6.38 -5.10 13.84
N TYR A 224 -5.77 -5.68 14.88
CA TYR A 224 -5.78 -7.13 15.10
C TYR A 224 -7.21 -7.68 15.11
N GLY A 225 -7.42 -8.81 14.40
CA GLY A 225 -8.73 -9.43 14.22
C GLY A 225 -9.53 -8.94 13.01
N HIS A 226 -9.04 -7.97 12.24
CA HIS A 226 -9.66 -7.62 10.97
C HIS A 226 -9.52 -8.79 9.97
N PRO A 227 -10.57 -9.19 9.21
CA PRO A 227 -10.52 -10.38 8.36
C PRO A 227 -9.61 -10.25 7.13
N ASN A 228 -9.37 -9.03 6.66
CA ASN A 228 -8.65 -8.74 5.42
C ASN A 228 -7.29 -8.07 5.69
N LEU A 229 -6.54 -8.58 6.68
CA LEU A 229 -5.22 -8.03 6.99
C LEU A 229 -4.20 -8.34 5.91
N ILE A 230 -3.35 -7.38 5.64
CA ILE A 230 -2.08 -7.52 4.94
C ILE A 230 -0.95 -6.92 5.79
N ARG A 231 0.28 -7.38 5.58
CA ARG A 231 1.42 -6.99 6.39
C ARG A 231 2.50 -6.30 5.58
N TRP A 232 3.29 -5.48 6.25
CA TRP A 232 4.52 -4.93 5.71
C TRP A 232 5.64 -5.98 5.70
N VAL A 233 6.47 -6.01 4.66
CA VAL A 233 7.67 -6.87 4.59
C VAL A 233 8.92 -6.21 5.20
N VAL A 234 8.73 -5.20 6.04
CA VAL A 234 9.72 -4.56 6.93
C VAL A 234 10.89 -3.89 6.20
N ASN A 235 10.67 -3.39 4.99
CA ASN A 235 11.64 -2.54 4.29
C ASN A 235 10.94 -1.73 3.19
N GLU A 236 11.49 -0.55 2.88
CA GLU A 236 11.02 0.35 1.81
C GLU A 236 11.86 0.21 0.53
N SER A 237 12.28 -0.99 0.22
CA SER A 237 13.20 -1.25 -0.90
C SER A 237 12.57 -2.05 -2.04
N GLY A 238 11.32 -2.50 -1.89
CA GLY A 238 10.67 -3.40 -2.84
C GLY A 238 11.30 -4.79 -2.85
N LEU A 239 11.86 -5.22 -1.72
CA LEU A 239 12.58 -6.48 -1.59
C LEU A 239 11.84 -7.40 -0.61
N ALA A 240 11.04 -8.33 -1.12
CA ALA A 240 10.50 -9.41 -0.33
C ALA A 240 11.58 -10.48 -0.05
N PRO A 241 11.55 -11.13 1.11
CA PRO A 241 12.43 -12.27 1.39
C PRO A 241 12.13 -13.46 0.47
N TYR A 242 13.00 -14.46 0.48
CA TYR A 242 12.76 -15.72 -0.20
C TYR A 242 13.12 -16.89 0.73
N PRO A 243 12.19 -17.80 1.02
CA PRO A 243 10.76 -17.74 0.64
C PRO A 243 9.98 -16.65 1.38
N CYS A 244 8.86 -16.22 0.80
CA CYS A 244 7.89 -15.33 1.42
C CYS A 244 6.50 -15.98 1.38
N TRP A 245 5.91 -16.18 2.56
CA TRP A 245 4.63 -16.89 2.73
C TRP A 245 3.49 -15.88 2.97
N ALA A 246 2.29 -16.18 2.51
CA ALA A 246 1.11 -15.36 2.80
C ALA A 246 0.57 -15.60 4.21
N THR A 247 0.96 -16.68 4.87
CA THR A 247 0.57 -16.95 6.26
C THR A 247 1.61 -16.40 7.24
N ALA A 248 1.15 -15.87 8.38
CA ALA A 248 1.98 -15.23 9.39
C ALA A 248 1.45 -15.43 10.82
N ASP A 249 2.30 -15.16 11.80
CA ASP A 249 1.95 -15.19 13.23
C ASP A 249 1.53 -13.80 13.72
N SER A 250 0.79 -13.75 14.83
CA SER A 250 0.59 -12.51 15.58
C SER A 250 1.76 -12.29 16.53
N THR A 251 2.18 -11.05 16.65
CA THR A 251 3.21 -10.59 17.58
C THR A 251 2.71 -9.42 18.40
N THR A 252 3.40 -9.11 19.49
CA THR A 252 3.20 -7.88 20.25
C THR A 252 4.51 -7.12 20.24
N ASN A 253 4.51 -5.93 19.64
CA ASN A 253 5.72 -5.11 19.56
C ASN A 253 6.07 -4.45 20.92
N SER A 254 7.18 -3.71 20.98
CA SER A 254 7.64 -3.01 22.19
C SER A 254 6.62 -2.02 22.75
N ASP A 255 5.78 -1.46 21.91
CA ASP A 255 4.76 -0.48 22.28
C ASP A 255 3.44 -1.14 22.73
N GLY A 256 3.40 -2.48 22.69
CA GLY A 256 2.25 -3.28 23.08
C GLY A 256 1.14 -3.32 22.05
N VAL A 257 1.45 -2.96 20.80
CA VAL A 257 0.55 -3.14 19.66
C VAL A 257 0.60 -4.62 19.25
N VAL A 258 -0.58 -5.25 19.18
CA VAL A 258 -0.71 -6.61 18.65
C VAL A 258 -0.97 -6.50 17.16
N ALA A 259 -0.14 -7.16 16.37
CA ALA A 259 -0.23 -7.17 14.92
C ALA A 259 0.01 -8.57 14.36
N VAL A 260 -0.51 -8.86 13.17
CA VAL A 260 -0.08 -10.01 12.36
C VAL A 260 1.02 -9.50 11.44
N GLU A 261 2.25 -9.91 11.71
CA GLU A 261 3.42 -9.36 11.03
C GLU A 261 4.53 -10.41 10.87
N GLY A 262 5.61 -10.00 10.25
CA GLY A 262 6.79 -10.82 10.03
C GLY A 262 7.25 -10.75 8.59
N MET A 263 8.56 -10.58 8.41
CA MET A 263 9.15 -10.38 7.09
C MET A 263 8.84 -11.54 6.14
N ASN A 264 9.12 -12.76 6.57
CA ASN A 264 8.99 -13.96 5.74
C ASN A 264 7.60 -14.60 5.76
N GLY A 265 6.82 -14.38 6.81
CA GLY A 265 5.76 -15.30 7.16
C GLY A 265 6.31 -16.71 7.46
N ARG A 266 5.44 -17.70 7.54
CA ARG A 266 5.84 -19.12 7.58
C ARG A 266 4.68 -20.02 7.14
N PRO A 267 4.94 -21.17 6.53
CA PRO A 267 3.89 -22.13 6.23
C PRO A 267 3.19 -22.57 7.54
N ASP A 268 1.91 -22.84 7.45
CA ASP A 268 1.06 -23.28 8.58
C ASP A 268 0.92 -22.26 9.73
N ALA A 269 1.23 -20.98 9.51
CA ALA A 269 0.90 -19.93 10.47
C ALA A 269 -0.62 -19.68 10.53
N PRO A 270 -1.15 -19.21 11.68
CA PRO A 270 -2.59 -19.19 11.93
C PRO A 270 -3.36 -18.10 11.19
N PHE A 271 -2.70 -17.12 10.59
CA PHE A 271 -3.36 -15.99 9.93
C PHE A 271 -2.96 -15.90 8.46
N TRP A 272 -3.95 -15.78 7.56
CA TRP A 272 -3.69 -15.34 6.20
C TRP A 272 -3.46 -13.84 6.21
N CYS A 273 -2.24 -13.42 5.95
CA CYS A 273 -1.81 -12.03 6.00
C CYS A 273 -0.66 -11.83 4.99
N PRO A 274 -0.97 -11.75 3.68
CA PRO A 274 0.04 -11.64 2.64
C PRO A 274 0.85 -10.35 2.76
N GLY A 275 2.05 -10.36 2.22
CA GLY A 275 2.96 -9.23 2.29
C GLY A 275 2.72 -8.19 1.21
N GLU A 276 2.83 -6.91 1.56
CA GLU A 276 3.02 -5.81 0.64
C GLU A 276 4.46 -5.31 0.73
N SER A 277 5.11 -5.17 -0.43
CA SER A 277 6.46 -4.63 -0.57
C SER A 277 6.38 -3.22 -1.11
N ASP A 278 6.56 -2.26 -0.25
CA ASP A 278 6.61 -0.86 -0.65
C ASP A 278 8.02 -0.43 -1.05
N CYS A 279 8.10 0.51 -1.96
CA CYS A 279 9.33 1.20 -2.35
C CYS A 279 8.97 2.49 -3.07
N THR A 280 9.97 3.33 -3.28
CA THR A 280 9.79 4.60 -3.97
C THR A 280 10.25 4.52 -5.43
N LEU A 281 9.66 5.35 -6.30
CA LEU A 281 10.11 5.57 -7.65
C LEU A 281 11.45 6.32 -7.69
N ARG A 282 11.69 7.17 -6.68
CA ARG A 282 12.92 7.95 -6.53
C ARG A 282 13.91 7.25 -5.63
N HIS A 283 15.20 7.58 -5.78
CA HIS A 283 16.25 6.99 -4.96
C HIS A 283 16.07 7.31 -3.46
N ASN A 284 16.34 6.32 -2.60
CA ASN A 284 16.24 6.47 -1.15
C ASN A 284 17.16 7.57 -0.55
N SER A 285 18.10 8.10 -1.33
CA SER A 285 18.95 9.24 -0.94
C SER A 285 18.30 10.60 -1.18
N THR A 286 17.09 10.65 -1.76
CA THR A 286 16.30 11.85 -1.93
C THR A 286 15.46 12.14 -0.69
N ARG A 287 14.66 13.21 -0.74
CA ARG A 287 13.88 13.65 0.42
C ARG A 287 12.98 12.54 0.97
N GLN A 288 13.03 12.35 2.28
CA GLN A 288 12.25 11.34 3.01
C GLN A 288 12.35 9.94 2.37
N GLY A 289 13.56 9.55 1.93
CA GLY A 289 13.75 8.24 1.31
C GLY A 289 13.11 8.09 -0.08
N GLY A 290 12.73 9.19 -0.72
CA GLY A 290 12.07 9.20 -2.04
C GLY A 290 10.54 9.30 -1.97
N TRP A 291 9.96 9.41 -0.77
CA TRP A 291 8.51 9.52 -0.59
C TRP A 291 7.97 10.91 -0.85
N GLU A 292 8.78 11.96 -0.70
CA GLU A 292 8.35 13.33 -0.87
C GLU A 292 9.15 14.06 -1.94
N TRP A 293 8.48 14.98 -2.64
CA TRP A 293 9.13 15.84 -3.62
C TRP A 293 10.02 16.87 -2.94
N ALA A 294 11.19 17.11 -3.54
CA ALA A 294 12.03 18.27 -3.20
C ALA A 294 12.66 18.88 -4.46
N PRO A 295 12.97 20.19 -4.45
CA PRO A 295 13.58 20.85 -5.59
C PRO A 295 14.98 20.28 -5.88
N GLY A 296 15.30 20.10 -7.17
CA GLY A 296 16.61 19.61 -7.62
C GLY A 296 16.81 18.10 -7.54
N GLU A 297 15.73 17.33 -7.34
CA GLU A 297 15.77 15.85 -7.26
C GLU A 297 15.03 15.17 -8.42
N ASP A 298 14.58 15.90 -9.44
CA ASP A 298 13.74 15.36 -10.52
C ASP A 298 14.49 14.40 -11.47
N ASP A 299 15.82 14.37 -11.42
CA ASP A 299 16.66 13.40 -12.13
C ASP A 299 17.01 12.15 -11.28
N ARG A 300 16.59 12.12 -10.02
CA ARG A 300 16.93 11.07 -9.06
C ARG A 300 15.89 9.93 -9.05
N ILE A 301 15.57 9.42 -10.23
CA ILE A 301 14.58 8.37 -10.46
C ILE A 301 15.30 7.04 -10.74
N PHE A 302 14.83 5.93 -10.16
CA PHE A 302 15.35 4.60 -10.49
C PHE A 302 15.22 4.30 -11.99
N THR A 303 16.21 3.62 -12.53
CA THR A 303 16.17 3.15 -13.92
C THR A 303 15.11 2.06 -14.10
N VAL A 304 14.67 1.84 -15.34
CA VAL A 304 13.75 0.73 -15.65
C VAL A 304 14.32 -0.62 -15.21
N SER A 305 15.64 -0.82 -15.32
CA SER A 305 16.28 -2.07 -14.89
C SER A 305 16.17 -2.29 -13.38
N GLU A 306 16.38 -1.25 -12.58
CA GLU A 306 16.26 -1.31 -11.12
C GLU A 306 14.81 -1.52 -10.69
N LEU A 307 13.84 -0.85 -11.35
CA LEU A 307 12.41 -1.07 -11.09
C LEU A 307 11.97 -2.48 -11.47
N MET A 308 12.51 -3.04 -12.56
CA MET A 308 12.25 -4.44 -12.94
C MET A 308 12.84 -5.43 -11.93
N GLU A 309 13.99 -5.13 -11.31
CA GLU A 309 14.55 -5.93 -10.22
C GLU A 309 13.63 -5.89 -8.99
N LYS A 310 13.16 -4.70 -8.61
CA LYS A 310 12.20 -4.53 -7.51
C LYS A 310 10.89 -5.31 -7.78
N TYR A 311 10.35 -5.25 -8.99
CA TYR A 311 9.17 -6.03 -9.37
C TYR A 311 9.42 -7.55 -9.24
N GLU A 312 10.56 -8.03 -9.68
CA GLU A 312 10.92 -9.45 -9.60
C GLU A 312 11.25 -9.91 -8.18
N THR A 313 11.69 -9.01 -7.31
CA THR A 313 11.97 -9.31 -5.91
C THR A 313 10.82 -9.03 -4.95
N SER A 314 9.72 -8.49 -5.44
CA SER A 314 8.45 -8.30 -4.73
C SER A 314 7.36 -9.20 -5.30
N VAL A 315 6.76 -8.84 -6.42
CA VAL A 315 5.70 -9.65 -7.08
C VAL A 315 6.20 -11.05 -7.43
N GLY A 316 7.44 -11.17 -7.91
CA GLY A 316 8.06 -12.47 -8.17
C GLY A 316 8.37 -13.30 -6.91
N ARG A 317 8.11 -12.76 -5.71
CA ARG A 317 8.29 -13.41 -4.42
C ARG A 317 7.04 -13.40 -3.55
N ASN A 318 5.88 -13.48 -4.19
CA ASN A 318 4.60 -13.66 -3.48
C ASN A 318 4.15 -12.45 -2.64
N THR A 319 4.41 -11.23 -3.10
CA THR A 319 3.90 -9.99 -2.50
C THR A 319 3.31 -9.08 -3.57
N ASN A 320 2.43 -8.15 -3.19
CA ASN A 320 2.17 -7.02 -4.06
C ASN A 320 3.31 -5.99 -3.95
N MET A 321 3.52 -5.22 -5.00
CA MET A 321 4.44 -4.08 -5.02
C MET A 321 3.64 -2.79 -4.95
N LEU A 322 3.91 -1.97 -3.93
CA LEU A 322 3.36 -0.62 -3.78
C LEU A 322 4.45 0.41 -4.09
N LEU A 323 4.29 1.18 -5.18
CA LEU A 323 5.28 2.14 -5.63
C LEU A 323 4.93 3.56 -5.19
N GLY A 324 5.75 4.17 -4.32
CA GLY A 324 5.62 5.54 -3.85
C GLY A 324 5.94 6.56 -4.95
N LEU A 325 5.02 7.48 -5.15
CA LEU A 325 5.10 8.55 -6.14
C LEU A 325 5.04 9.91 -5.44
N VAL A 326 5.83 10.84 -5.93
CA VAL A 326 5.84 12.21 -5.43
C VAL A 326 4.97 13.12 -6.28
N VAL A 327 4.43 14.17 -5.65
CA VAL A 327 3.69 15.24 -6.32
C VAL A 327 4.39 16.56 -6.02
N ASP A 328 4.62 17.37 -7.04
CA ASP A 328 5.31 18.65 -6.91
C ASP A 328 4.40 19.78 -6.36
N PRO A 329 4.92 20.96 -5.99
CA PRO A 329 4.10 22.03 -5.42
C PRO A 329 3.00 22.56 -6.34
N ARG A 330 3.04 22.28 -7.63
CA ARG A 330 1.95 22.63 -8.56
C ARG A 330 0.74 21.71 -8.39
N GLY A 331 0.95 20.50 -7.84
CA GLY A 331 -0.06 19.45 -7.72
C GLY A 331 -0.02 18.43 -8.87
N LEU A 332 1.15 18.21 -9.46
CA LEU A 332 1.37 17.28 -10.57
C LEU A 332 2.46 16.27 -10.24
N VAL A 333 2.31 15.06 -10.71
CA VAL A 333 3.42 14.11 -10.79
C VAL A 333 4.42 14.65 -11.81
N PRO A 334 5.72 14.78 -11.48
CA PRO A 334 6.73 15.32 -12.38
C PRO A 334 6.80 14.55 -13.71
N GLU A 335 7.07 15.25 -14.81
CA GLU A 335 7.08 14.65 -16.16
C GLU A 335 8.05 13.48 -16.29
N GLY A 336 9.23 13.57 -15.67
CA GLY A 336 10.21 12.47 -15.68
C GLY A 336 9.71 11.22 -14.96
N ASP A 337 8.95 11.40 -13.87
CA ASP A 337 8.31 10.31 -13.12
C ASP A 337 7.22 9.64 -13.99
N VAL A 338 6.37 10.43 -14.66
CA VAL A 338 5.33 9.93 -15.58
C VAL A 338 5.95 9.11 -16.72
N GLN A 339 7.00 9.63 -17.33
CA GLN A 339 7.70 8.90 -18.40
C GLN A 339 8.28 7.58 -17.88
N ARG A 340 8.92 7.58 -16.70
CA ARG A 340 9.50 6.36 -16.12
C ARG A 340 8.45 5.31 -15.77
N LEU A 341 7.28 5.72 -15.30
CA LEU A 341 6.15 4.81 -15.03
C LEU A 341 5.68 4.12 -16.32
N GLU A 342 5.55 4.87 -17.43
CA GLU A 342 5.17 4.31 -18.72
C GLU A 342 6.23 3.34 -19.26
N GLU A 343 7.52 3.69 -19.18
CA GLU A 343 8.64 2.84 -19.56
C GLU A 343 8.65 1.53 -18.74
N PHE A 344 8.42 1.63 -17.43
CA PHE A 344 8.38 0.48 -16.53
C PHE A 344 7.20 -0.44 -16.84
N GLY A 345 5.98 0.10 -17.00
CA GLY A 345 4.81 -0.69 -17.40
C GLY A 345 5.00 -1.41 -18.73
N LYS A 346 5.63 -0.73 -19.71
CA LYS A 346 6.01 -1.34 -20.98
C LYS A 346 7.00 -2.49 -20.80
N ALA A 347 8.02 -2.32 -19.96
CA ALA A 347 9.01 -3.36 -19.68
C ALA A 347 8.38 -4.61 -19.03
N ILE A 348 7.46 -4.43 -18.08
CA ILE A 348 6.70 -5.54 -17.49
C ILE A 348 5.91 -6.27 -18.57
N LYS A 349 5.16 -5.55 -19.39
CA LYS A 349 4.35 -6.14 -20.46
C LYS A 349 5.18 -6.87 -21.50
N GLU A 350 6.32 -6.32 -21.91
CA GLU A 350 7.25 -6.96 -22.83
C GLU A 350 7.87 -8.23 -22.24
N LYS A 351 8.18 -8.21 -20.94
CA LYS A 351 8.85 -9.32 -20.28
C LYS A 351 7.90 -10.45 -19.88
N TYR A 352 6.68 -10.14 -19.47
CA TYR A 352 5.72 -11.10 -18.89
C TYR A 352 4.41 -11.25 -19.67
N GLY A 353 4.00 -10.26 -20.47
CA GLY A 353 2.69 -10.23 -21.10
C GLY A 353 2.45 -11.24 -22.24
N SER A 354 3.48 -11.97 -22.70
CA SER A 354 3.35 -12.91 -23.82
C SER A 354 4.16 -14.19 -23.56
N PRO A 355 3.66 -15.10 -22.72
CA PRO A 355 4.29 -16.39 -22.50
C PRO A 355 4.28 -17.24 -23.77
N VAL A 356 5.33 -18.05 -23.99
CA VAL A 356 5.37 -18.97 -25.14
C VAL A 356 4.49 -20.19 -24.96
N ALA A 357 4.19 -20.56 -23.72
CA ALA A 357 3.27 -21.60 -23.37
C ALA A 357 2.77 -21.39 -21.95
N THR A 358 1.55 -21.86 -21.69
CA THR A 358 0.92 -21.88 -20.37
C THR A 358 0.36 -23.29 -20.14
N ALA A 359 0.38 -23.73 -18.90
CA ALA A 359 -0.35 -24.91 -18.48
C ALA A 359 -0.90 -24.69 -17.08
N SER A 360 -2.03 -25.30 -16.78
CA SER A 360 -2.58 -25.41 -15.43
C SER A 360 -2.80 -26.88 -15.10
N GLY A 361 -2.77 -27.24 -13.84
CA GLY A 361 -2.98 -28.62 -13.41
C GLY A 361 -3.19 -28.71 -11.91
N LYS A 362 -3.60 -29.92 -11.47
CA LYS A 362 -3.79 -30.27 -10.06
C LYS A 362 -2.83 -31.40 -9.67
N GLY A 363 -2.30 -31.35 -8.46
CA GLY A 363 -1.43 -32.41 -7.93
C GLY A 363 0.06 -32.03 -8.01
N ARG A 364 0.91 -33.06 -8.02
CA ARG A 364 2.37 -32.90 -7.84
C ARG A 364 3.15 -32.66 -9.13
N LYS A 365 2.49 -32.64 -10.30
CA LYS A 365 3.18 -32.51 -11.60
C LYS A 365 2.31 -31.76 -12.58
N VAL A 366 2.91 -30.77 -13.23
CA VAL A 366 2.37 -30.08 -14.41
C VAL A 366 3.39 -30.21 -15.52
N GLU A 367 2.96 -30.57 -16.73
CA GLU A 367 3.83 -30.74 -17.89
C GLU A 367 3.42 -29.80 -19.00
N ILE A 368 4.41 -29.15 -19.61
CA ILE A 368 4.25 -28.43 -20.86
C ILE A 368 5.09 -29.15 -21.93
N LYS A 369 4.42 -29.54 -23.04
CA LYS A 369 5.08 -30.18 -24.17
C LYS A 369 5.22 -29.19 -25.31
N PHE A 370 6.38 -29.20 -25.95
CA PHE A 370 6.67 -28.39 -27.12
C PHE A 370 6.85 -29.30 -28.33
N ASP A 371 6.24 -28.95 -29.46
CA ASP A 371 6.34 -29.73 -30.70
C ASP A 371 7.75 -29.70 -31.32
N LYS A 372 8.56 -28.73 -30.91
CA LYS A 372 9.95 -28.58 -31.34
C LYS A 372 10.83 -28.06 -30.20
N PRO A 373 12.15 -28.28 -30.25
CA PRO A 373 13.09 -27.72 -29.32
C PRO A 373 12.85 -26.21 -29.14
N THR A 374 12.58 -25.78 -27.92
CA THR A 374 12.24 -24.39 -27.59
C THR A 374 13.16 -23.91 -26.47
N VAL A 375 13.85 -22.80 -26.70
CA VAL A 375 14.70 -22.18 -25.70
C VAL A 375 13.80 -21.35 -24.77
N LEU A 376 13.85 -21.65 -23.48
CA LEU A 376 13.17 -20.94 -22.42
C LEU A 376 14.18 -20.18 -21.58
N ASN A 377 13.85 -19.00 -21.15
CA ASN A 377 14.69 -18.19 -20.26
C ASN A 377 14.04 -17.91 -18.91
N ARG A 378 12.76 -18.30 -18.75
CA ARG A 378 12.01 -18.07 -17.51
C ARG A 378 10.82 -19.03 -17.41
N ALA A 379 10.52 -19.44 -16.17
CA ALA A 379 9.26 -20.01 -15.77
C ALA A 379 8.63 -19.11 -14.69
N VAL A 380 7.33 -18.88 -14.77
CA VAL A 380 6.53 -18.24 -13.71
C VAL A 380 5.59 -19.30 -13.16
N ILE A 381 5.59 -19.46 -11.85
CA ILE A 381 4.76 -20.42 -11.15
C ILE A 381 3.80 -19.62 -10.27
N GLN A 382 2.52 -19.88 -10.41
CA GLN A 382 1.48 -19.28 -9.58
C GLN A 382 0.63 -20.39 -8.96
N GLU A 383 0.39 -20.32 -7.66
CA GLU A 383 -0.50 -21.22 -6.96
C GLU A 383 -1.94 -20.66 -6.96
N ASP A 384 -2.94 -21.55 -7.03
CA ASP A 384 -4.33 -21.18 -6.75
C ASP A 384 -4.51 -21.05 -5.24
N ILE A 385 -4.36 -19.82 -4.75
CA ILE A 385 -4.38 -19.49 -3.33
C ILE A 385 -5.77 -19.56 -2.68
N ALA A 386 -6.85 -19.70 -3.46
CA ALA A 386 -8.21 -19.86 -2.92
C ALA A 386 -8.35 -21.04 -1.95
N PHE A 387 -7.41 -21.99 -2.01
CA PHE A 387 -7.35 -23.14 -1.12
C PHE A 387 -6.19 -23.10 -0.11
N GLY A 388 -5.60 -21.93 0.08
CA GLY A 388 -4.41 -21.73 0.90
C GLY A 388 -3.10 -22.06 0.18
N GLU A 389 -1.98 -21.69 0.75
CA GLU A 389 -0.64 -22.03 0.27
C GLU A 389 -0.31 -23.49 0.62
N ARG A 390 0.06 -24.28 -0.40
CA ARG A 390 0.31 -25.74 -0.24
C ARG A 390 1.56 -26.21 -0.97
N VAL A 391 2.16 -25.34 -1.80
CA VAL A 391 3.40 -25.66 -2.51
C VAL A 391 4.58 -25.21 -1.67
N LEU A 392 5.19 -26.12 -0.93
CA LEU A 392 6.34 -25.85 -0.07
C LEU A 392 7.67 -25.88 -0.86
N GLU A 393 7.73 -26.70 -1.91
CA GLU A 393 8.94 -26.89 -2.73
C GLU A 393 8.55 -27.30 -4.15
N TYR A 394 9.32 -26.87 -5.13
CA TYR A 394 9.17 -27.26 -6.52
C TYR A 394 10.52 -27.43 -7.20
N SER A 395 10.55 -28.18 -8.30
CA SER A 395 11.70 -28.31 -9.19
C SER A 395 11.26 -28.17 -10.66
N LEU A 396 12.11 -27.56 -11.48
CA LEU A 396 11.91 -27.36 -12.93
C LEU A 396 12.81 -28.28 -13.74
#